data_89ba26665f43614e07b51e803811fa07
#
_entry.id   89ba26665f43614e07b51e803811fa07
#
_cell.length_a   1.000
_cell.length_b   1.000
_cell.length_c   1.000
_cell.angle_alpha   90.00
_cell.angle_beta   90.00
_cell.angle_gamma   90.00
#
_symmetry.space_group_name_H-M   'P 1'
#
loop_
_entity.id
_entity.type
_entity.pdbx_description
1 polymer ?
#
loop_
_entity_poly.entity_id
_entity_poly.type
_entity_poly.pdbx_seq_one_letter_code
_entity_poly.pdbx_strand_id
1 'polypeptide(L)'
;WLPRLLGDAWDRTFADPQDAQQAMHTVLGRWNVMASQLDAEALFDASDELCLSPLLTEYPAEARDALVAEGKLKPEEAADLPLLGERWALGFLETIETFVEDWVDPAPDDEDAAWYDACLRAIEALTLRDEAALKADLQLRYPGKTVSREDLVDEACIAVQDLRCYWVDHAPRHAPRR
;
A
#
# COMPACT_ATOMS: atom_id res chain seq x y z
N TRP A 1 14.39 -12.20 2.08
CA TRP A 1 13.07 -11.55 2.25
C TRP A 1 11.94 -12.29 1.52
N LEU A 2 12.16 -12.80 0.28
CA LEU A 2 11.14 -13.55 -0.47
C LEU A 2 10.50 -14.70 0.31
N PRO A 3 11.26 -15.61 0.97
CA PRO A 3 10.66 -16.66 1.80
C PRO A 3 9.84 -16.09 2.98
N ARG A 4 10.20 -14.91 3.50
CA ARG A 4 9.48 -14.28 4.61
C ARG A 4 8.16 -13.66 4.15
N LEU A 5 8.09 -13.15 2.90
CA LEU A 5 6.87 -12.61 2.30
C LEU A 5 5.94 -13.69 1.75
N LEU A 6 6.50 -14.73 1.15
CA LEU A 6 5.73 -15.76 0.43
C LEU A 6 5.48 -17.01 1.27
N GLY A 7 6.21 -17.14 2.40
CA GLY A 7 6.08 -18.24 3.34
C GLY A 7 6.34 -19.61 2.72
N ASP A 8 5.97 -20.65 3.45
CA ASP A 8 6.10 -22.06 3.03
C ASP A 8 5.14 -22.46 1.89
N ALA A 9 4.22 -21.53 1.52
CA ALA A 9 3.28 -21.76 0.43
C ALA A 9 3.93 -21.70 -0.95
N TRP A 10 5.12 -21.09 -1.07
CA TRP A 10 5.81 -20.92 -2.36
C TRP A 10 5.99 -22.23 -3.10
N ASP A 11 6.58 -23.23 -2.43
CA ASP A 11 6.88 -24.54 -3.03
C ASP A 11 5.63 -25.36 -3.38
N ARG A 12 4.47 -25.02 -2.81
CA ARG A 12 3.20 -25.74 -3.00
C ARG A 12 2.25 -25.05 -3.96
N THR A 13 2.55 -23.81 -4.35
CA THR A 13 1.67 -22.97 -5.16
C THR A 13 1.84 -23.24 -6.66
N PHE A 14 3.02 -23.71 -7.07
CA PHE A 14 3.35 -23.87 -8.48
C PHE A 14 3.30 -25.34 -8.92
N ALA A 15 2.63 -25.58 -10.05
CA ALA A 15 2.48 -26.90 -10.61
C ALA A 15 3.80 -27.46 -11.16
N ASP A 16 4.67 -26.59 -11.64
CA ASP A 16 5.96 -26.95 -12.19
C ASP A 16 7.02 -25.83 -11.99
N PRO A 17 8.32 -26.16 -12.19
CA PRO A 17 9.40 -25.19 -12.03
C PRO A 17 9.35 -24.00 -12.99
N GLN A 18 8.71 -24.14 -14.16
CA GLN A 18 8.58 -23.08 -15.14
C GLN A 18 7.59 -22.01 -14.66
N ASP A 19 6.46 -22.44 -14.07
CA ASP A 19 5.49 -21.55 -13.44
C ASP A 19 6.13 -20.76 -12.30
N ALA A 20 6.90 -21.44 -11.44
CA ALA A 20 7.63 -20.81 -10.35
C ALA A 20 8.63 -19.76 -10.86
N GLN A 21 9.37 -20.09 -11.93
CA GLN A 21 10.32 -19.17 -12.57
C GLN A 21 9.60 -17.94 -13.16
N GLN A 22 8.47 -18.15 -13.83
CA GLN A 22 7.68 -17.07 -14.41
C GLN A 22 7.13 -16.14 -13.32
N ALA A 23 6.60 -16.69 -12.25
CA ALA A 23 6.11 -15.93 -11.10
C ALA A 23 7.24 -15.12 -10.45
N MET A 24 8.40 -15.72 -10.24
CA MET A 24 9.59 -15.04 -9.71
C MET A 24 10.00 -13.87 -10.63
N HIS A 25 10.04 -14.10 -11.94
CA HIS A 25 10.37 -13.06 -12.91
C HIS A 25 9.39 -11.88 -12.84
N THR A 26 8.11 -12.18 -12.72
CA THR A 26 7.05 -11.16 -12.59
C THR A 26 7.21 -10.34 -11.30
N VAL A 27 7.44 -11.01 -10.16
CA VAL A 27 7.67 -10.35 -8.86
C VAL A 27 8.90 -9.46 -8.89
N LEU A 28 10.03 -9.96 -9.43
CA LEU A 28 11.27 -9.18 -9.54
C LEU A 28 11.11 -8.01 -10.52
N GLY A 29 10.40 -8.22 -11.63
CA GLY A 29 10.07 -7.14 -12.58
C GLY A 29 9.27 -6.03 -11.89
N ARG A 30 8.26 -6.39 -11.13
CA ARG A 30 7.47 -5.41 -10.37
C ARG A 30 8.28 -4.73 -9.26
N TRP A 31 9.11 -5.48 -8.57
CA TRP A 31 10.05 -4.93 -7.59
C TRP A 31 10.93 -3.84 -8.19
N ASN A 32 11.52 -4.09 -9.36
CA ASN A 32 12.39 -3.12 -10.04
C ASN A 32 11.63 -1.85 -10.42
N VAL A 33 10.37 -1.98 -10.88
CA VAL A 33 9.51 -0.81 -11.15
C VAL A 33 9.28 0.01 -9.90
N MET A 34 8.88 -0.63 -8.78
CA MET A 34 8.66 0.07 -7.52
C MET A 34 9.94 0.68 -6.97
N ALA A 35 11.06 -0.02 -7.06
CA ALA A 35 12.36 0.50 -6.63
C ALA A 35 12.78 1.75 -7.41
N SER A 36 12.46 1.80 -8.71
CA SER A 36 12.69 3.00 -9.54
C SER A 36 11.73 4.15 -9.19
N GLN A 37 10.47 3.84 -8.90
CA GLN A 37 9.47 4.84 -8.50
C GLN A 37 9.70 5.42 -7.10
N LEU A 38 10.39 4.65 -6.23
CA LEU A 38 10.76 5.01 -4.86
C LEU A 38 12.27 5.30 -4.73
N ASP A 39 12.93 5.66 -5.84
CA ASP A 39 14.30 6.13 -5.79
C ASP A 39 14.37 7.47 -5.05
N ALA A 40 15.16 7.52 -3.98
CA ALA A 40 15.16 8.66 -3.08
C ALA A 40 15.65 9.93 -3.75
N GLU A 41 16.66 9.86 -4.62
CA GLU A 41 17.20 11.05 -5.30
C GLU A 41 16.12 11.65 -6.22
N ALA A 42 15.39 10.79 -6.96
CA ALA A 42 14.29 11.21 -7.81
C ALA A 42 13.12 11.79 -7.01
N LEU A 43 12.78 11.20 -5.85
CA LEU A 43 11.71 11.70 -4.99
C LEU A 43 12.04 13.05 -4.35
N PHE A 44 13.28 13.29 -3.95
CA PHE A 44 13.71 14.59 -3.41
C PHE A 44 13.63 15.69 -4.47
N ASP A 45 13.93 15.37 -5.73
CA ASP A 45 13.84 16.32 -6.84
C ASP A 45 12.38 16.59 -7.28
N ALA A 46 11.47 15.67 -7.01
CA ALA A 46 10.05 15.70 -7.45
C ALA A 46 9.07 15.53 -6.28
N SER A 47 9.31 16.24 -5.16
CA SER A 47 8.60 16.07 -3.88
C SER A 47 7.08 16.19 -3.95
N ASP A 48 6.55 16.94 -4.92
CA ASP A 48 5.11 17.17 -5.10
C ASP A 48 4.51 16.31 -6.22
N GLU A 49 5.29 15.43 -6.85
CA GLU A 49 4.84 14.58 -7.94
C GLU A 49 4.46 13.19 -7.47
N LEU A 50 3.36 12.65 -8.00
CA LEU A 50 2.94 11.27 -7.77
C LEU A 50 3.78 10.33 -8.65
N CYS A 51 4.82 9.74 -8.07
CA CYS A 51 5.74 8.80 -8.74
C CYS A 51 5.30 7.35 -8.57
N LEU A 52 4.75 7.00 -7.38
CA LEU A 52 4.37 5.65 -7.04
C LEU A 52 3.05 5.26 -7.73
N SER A 53 3.07 4.15 -8.46
CA SER A 53 1.88 3.56 -9.10
C SER A 53 1.77 2.09 -8.68
N PRO A 54 1.09 1.78 -7.57
CA PRO A 54 0.93 0.42 -7.09
C PRO A 54 0.02 -0.42 -8.00
N LEU A 55 0.12 -1.75 -7.90
CA LEU A 55 -0.87 -2.64 -8.51
C LEU A 55 -2.12 -2.63 -7.65
N LEU A 56 -3.20 -2.09 -8.19
CA LEU A 56 -4.48 -2.01 -7.51
C LEU A 56 -5.45 -3.03 -8.08
N THR A 57 -6.26 -3.61 -7.21
CA THR A 57 -7.41 -4.42 -7.61
C THR A 57 -8.63 -3.54 -7.54
N GLU A 58 -9.36 -3.46 -8.63
CA GLU A 58 -10.58 -2.69 -8.72
C GLU A 58 -11.75 -3.59 -9.14
N TYR A 59 -12.86 -3.40 -8.48
CA TYR A 59 -14.15 -4.03 -8.82
C TYR A 59 -15.19 -2.91 -8.92
N PRO A 60 -15.34 -2.25 -10.08
CA PRO A 60 -16.35 -1.22 -10.29
C PRO A 60 -17.76 -1.71 -9.94
N ALA A 61 -18.63 -0.81 -9.47
CA ALA A 61 -19.99 -1.18 -9.05
C ALA A 61 -20.74 -1.92 -10.15
N GLU A 62 -20.65 -1.45 -11.40
CA GLU A 62 -21.28 -2.09 -12.55
C GLU A 62 -20.76 -3.52 -12.78
N ALA A 63 -19.47 -3.77 -12.56
CA ALA A 63 -18.90 -5.11 -12.70
C ALA A 63 -19.38 -6.05 -11.60
N ARG A 64 -19.49 -5.55 -10.36
CA ARG A 64 -20.06 -6.31 -9.22
C ARG A 64 -21.51 -6.68 -9.47
N ASP A 65 -22.33 -5.70 -9.87
CA ASP A 65 -23.75 -5.88 -10.16
C ASP A 65 -23.97 -6.87 -11.32
N ALA A 66 -23.15 -6.81 -12.36
CA ALA A 66 -23.19 -7.75 -13.47
C ALA A 66 -22.87 -9.18 -13.01
N LEU A 67 -21.84 -9.37 -12.17
CA LEU A 67 -21.48 -10.69 -11.63
C LEU A 67 -22.60 -11.29 -10.76
N VAL A 68 -23.27 -10.44 -9.97
CA VAL A 68 -24.43 -10.85 -9.17
C VAL A 68 -25.62 -11.21 -10.07
N ALA A 69 -25.93 -10.38 -11.06
CA ALA A 69 -27.02 -10.61 -12.00
C ALA A 69 -26.82 -11.89 -12.84
N GLU A 70 -25.57 -12.23 -13.16
CA GLU A 70 -25.20 -13.46 -13.87
C GLU A 70 -25.15 -14.71 -12.95
N GLY A 71 -25.37 -14.54 -11.65
CA GLY A 71 -25.31 -15.62 -10.67
C GLY A 71 -23.90 -16.18 -10.43
N LYS A 72 -22.87 -15.43 -10.83
CA LYS A 72 -21.45 -15.77 -10.61
C LYS A 72 -20.97 -15.41 -9.22
N LEU A 73 -21.64 -14.46 -8.59
CA LEU A 73 -21.37 -14.00 -7.24
C LEU A 73 -22.69 -13.84 -6.48
N LYS A 74 -22.68 -14.15 -5.19
CA LYS A 74 -23.82 -13.81 -4.34
C LYS A 74 -23.74 -12.35 -3.90
N PRO A 75 -24.86 -11.69 -3.55
CA PRO A 75 -24.84 -10.30 -3.08
C PRO A 75 -23.90 -10.04 -1.89
N GLU A 76 -23.88 -10.98 -0.92
CA GLU A 76 -22.99 -10.91 0.23
C GLU A 76 -21.50 -11.02 -0.17
N GLU A 77 -21.18 -11.90 -1.11
CA GLU A 77 -19.81 -12.06 -1.63
C GLU A 77 -19.37 -10.83 -2.43
N ALA A 78 -20.30 -10.18 -3.13
CA ALA A 78 -20.04 -8.94 -3.84
C ALA A 78 -19.76 -7.77 -2.89
N ALA A 79 -20.41 -7.75 -1.72
CA ALA A 79 -20.15 -6.77 -0.67
C ALA A 79 -18.78 -6.96 -0.02
N ASP A 80 -18.28 -8.20 0.02
CA ASP A 80 -16.96 -8.53 0.58
C ASP A 80 -15.79 -8.27 -0.39
N LEU A 81 -16.07 -7.98 -1.66
CA LEU A 81 -15.02 -7.62 -2.61
C LEU A 81 -14.25 -6.37 -2.13
N PRO A 82 -12.92 -6.36 -2.28
CA PRO A 82 -12.12 -5.23 -1.82
C PRO A 82 -12.47 -3.94 -2.56
N LEU A 83 -12.40 -2.83 -1.84
CA LEU A 83 -12.47 -1.49 -2.39
C LEU A 83 -11.15 -1.15 -3.10
N LEU A 84 -11.18 -0.14 -3.98
CA LEU A 84 -9.98 0.36 -4.64
C LEU A 84 -8.91 0.74 -3.61
N GLY A 85 -7.69 0.22 -3.76
CA GLY A 85 -6.55 0.47 -2.88
C GLY A 85 -6.55 -0.32 -1.56
N GLU A 86 -7.67 -0.91 -1.13
CA GLU A 86 -7.79 -1.57 0.17
C GLU A 86 -6.77 -2.69 0.38
N ARG A 87 -6.65 -3.60 -0.58
CA ARG A 87 -5.69 -4.73 -0.47
C ARG A 87 -4.24 -4.28 -0.45
N TRP A 88 -3.94 -3.24 -1.20
CA TRP A 88 -2.60 -2.67 -1.20
C TRP A 88 -2.28 -2.03 0.16
N ALA A 89 -3.19 -1.23 0.70
CA ALA A 89 -3.01 -0.60 2.00
C ALA A 89 -2.89 -1.65 3.13
N LEU A 90 -3.75 -2.67 3.16
CA LEU A 90 -3.65 -3.77 4.11
C LEU A 90 -2.30 -4.47 4.03
N GLY A 91 -1.82 -4.79 2.82
CA GLY A 91 -0.51 -5.42 2.63
C GLY A 91 0.65 -4.52 3.06
N PHE A 92 0.54 -3.20 2.88
CA PHE A 92 1.53 -2.25 3.35
C PHE A 92 1.60 -2.23 4.89
N LEU A 93 0.45 -2.11 5.57
CA LEU A 93 0.36 -2.09 7.03
C LEU A 93 0.82 -3.43 7.65
N GLU A 94 0.43 -4.57 7.07
CA GLU A 94 0.90 -5.89 7.48
C GLU A 94 2.43 -6.03 7.33
N THR A 95 3.01 -5.37 6.31
CA THR A 95 4.46 -5.35 6.12
C THR A 95 5.15 -4.57 7.23
N ILE A 96 4.60 -3.45 7.68
CA ILE A 96 5.11 -2.70 8.83
C ILE A 96 5.14 -3.59 10.07
N GLU A 97 4.01 -4.24 10.39
CA GLU A 97 3.92 -5.14 11.55
C GLU A 97 4.90 -6.32 11.45
N THR A 98 5.07 -6.88 10.25
CA THR A 98 5.96 -8.03 10.01
C THR A 98 7.43 -7.68 10.15
N PHE A 99 7.81 -6.46 9.79
CA PHE A 99 9.19 -5.97 9.77
C PHE A 99 9.42 -4.83 10.75
N VAL A 100 8.72 -4.85 11.88
CA VAL A 100 8.76 -3.79 12.90
C VAL A 100 10.19 -3.45 13.37
N GLU A 101 11.10 -4.42 13.37
CA GLU A 101 12.49 -4.20 13.77
C GLU A 101 13.30 -3.39 12.74
N ASP A 102 12.86 -3.42 11.49
CA ASP A 102 13.47 -2.69 10.37
C ASP A 102 12.76 -1.34 10.13
N TRP A 103 11.63 -1.11 10.80
CA TRP A 103 10.81 0.08 10.64
C TRP A 103 11.19 1.13 11.67
N VAL A 104 11.58 2.32 11.22
CA VAL A 104 12.04 3.40 12.09
C VAL A 104 10.92 4.40 12.27
N ASP A 105 10.33 4.41 13.46
CA ASP A 105 9.35 5.41 13.87
C ASP A 105 10.04 6.60 14.52
N PRO A 106 9.54 7.83 14.33
CA PRO A 106 10.01 8.98 15.09
C PRO A 106 9.67 8.81 16.59
N ALA A 107 10.48 9.41 17.46
CA ALA A 107 10.16 9.48 18.86
C ALA A 107 8.86 10.29 19.07
N PRO A 108 8.04 10.01 20.10
CA PRO A 108 6.75 10.71 20.29
C PRO A 108 6.86 12.21 20.49
N ASP A 109 8.02 12.71 20.91
CA ASP A 109 8.35 14.12 21.08
C ASP A 109 9.15 14.71 19.91
N ASP A 110 9.34 13.96 18.84
CA ASP A 110 9.97 14.40 17.61
C ASP A 110 9.02 15.34 16.85
N GLU A 111 9.61 16.36 16.19
CA GLU A 111 8.85 17.30 15.36
C GLU A 111 8.16 16.63 14.17
N ASP A 112 8.70 15.51 13.69
CA ASP A 112 8.17 14.74 12.57
C ASP A 112 7.06 13.74 12.97
N ALA A 113 6.85 13.48 14.28
CA ALA A 113 5.92 12.46 14.73
C ALA A 113 4.48 12.69 14.22
N ALA A 114 3.99 13.92 14.30
CA ALA A 114 2.62 14.24 13.87
C ALA A 114 2.43 14.10 12.34
N TRP A 115 3.46 14.44 11.57
CA TRP A 115 3.46 14.29 10.13
C TRP A 115 3.55 12.81 9.74
N TYR A 116 4.41 12.04 10.37
CA TYR A 116 4.55 10.60 10.18
C TYR A 116 3.24 9.86 10.45
N ASP A 117 2.58 10.18 11.57
CA ASP A 117 1.24 9.66 11.89
C ASP A 117 0.19 10.05 10.84
N ALA A 118 0.30 11.23 10.25
CA ALA A 118 -0.60 11.65 9.18
C ALA A 118 -0.38 10.83 7.91
N CYS A 119 0.86 10.49 7.56
CA CYS A 119 1.18 9.60 6.44
C CYS A 119 0.59 8.20 6.66
N LEU A 120 0.75 7.62 7.84
CA LEU A 120 0.17 6.31 8.15
C LEU A 120 -1.37 6.35 8.09
N ARG A 121 -2.00 7.39 8.64
CA ARG A 121 -3.46 7.57 8.56
C ARG A 121 -3.99 7.72 7.14
N ALA A 122 -3.24 8.33 6.23
CA ALA A 122 -3.61 8.40 4.83
C ALA A 122 -3.70 7.00 4.19
N ILE A 123 -2.78 6.11 4.54
CA ILE A 123 -2.78 4.73 4.09
C ILE A 123 -3.91 3.92 4.76
N GLU A 124 -4.08 4.06 6.08
CA GLU A 124 -5.13 3.40 6.86
C GLU A 124 -6.54 3.75 6.37
N ALA A 125 -6.77 4.96 5.90
CA ALA A 125 -8.06 5.41 5.37
C ALA A 125 -8.57 4.52 4.23
N LEU A 126 -7.66 3.92 3.44
CA LEU A 126 -8.02 2.97 2.39
C LEU A 126 -8.55 1.63 2.92
N THR A 127 -8.35 1.30 4.19
CA THR A 127 -8.84 0.07 4.82
C THR A 127 -10.21 0.23 5.45
N LEU A 128 -10.69 1.47 5.60
CA LEU A 128 -11.98 1.76 6.21
C LEU A 128 -13.13 1.40 5.26
N ARG A 129 -13.91 0.39 5.66
CA ARG A 129 -15.13 -0.04 4.95
C ARG A 129 -16.39 0.62 5.50
N ASP A 130 -16.36 1.05 6.76
CA ASP A 130 -17.47 1.79 7.35
C ASP A 130 -17.51 3.21 6.78
N GLU A 131 -18.54 3.48 5.99
CA GLU A 131 -18.73 4.80 5.37
C GLU A 131 -18.86 5.92 6.39
N ALA A 132 -19.44 5.65 7.57
CA ALA A 132 -19.59 6.66 8.60
C ALA A 132 -18.23 6.98 9.25
N ALA A 133 -17.41 5.97 9.51
CA ALA A 133 -16.04 6.13 10.02
C ALA A 133 -15.16 6.86 9.01
N LEU A 134 -15.17 6.44 7.74
CA LEU A 134 -14.43 7.12 6.67
C LEU A 134 -14.86 8.57 6.53
N LYS A 135 -16.17 8.85 6.50
CA LYS A 135 -16.69 10.22 6.40
C LYS A 135 -16.27 11.08 7.59
N ALA A 136 -16.25 10.52 8.80
CA ALA A 136 -15.80 11.22 9.99
C ALA A 136 -14.30 11.57 9.92
N ASP A 137 -13.47 10.66 9.46
CA ASP A 137 -12.04 10.88 9.24
C ASP A 137 -11.81 11.96 8.17
N LEU A 138 -12.49 11.86 7.03
CA LEU A 138 -12.38 12.84 5.94
C LEU A 138 -12.87 14.23 6.35
N GLN A 139 -13.94 14.31 7.15
CA GLN A 139 -14.43 15.59 7.65
C GLN A 139 -13.42 16.28 8.57
N LEU A 140 -12.65 15.49 9.32
CA LEU A 140 -11.59 15.99 10.19
C LEU A 140 -10.38 16.50 9.37
N ARG A 141 -9.94 15.70 8.37
CA ARG A 141 -8.78 16.03 7.54
C ARG A 141 -9.06 17.08 6.47
N TYR A 142 -10.24 17.04 5.87
CA TYR A 142 -10.65 17.87 4.72
C TYR A 142 -12.01 18.52 4.94
N PRO A 143 -12.14 19.45 5.92
CA PRO A 143 -13.43 20.05 6.23
C PRO A 143 -14.03 20.76 5.02
N GLY A 144 -15.27 20.35 4.65
CA GLY A 144 -16.02 20.93 3.55
C GLY A 144 -15.58 20.52 2.14
N LYS A 145 -14.63 19.57 2.01
CA LYS A 145 -14.25 19.01 0.70
C LYS A 145 -14.93 17.67 0.46
N THR A 146 -15.17 17.36 -0.80
CA THR A 146 -15.51 16.03 -1.26
C THR A 146 -14.21 15.36 -1.74
N VAL A 147 -13.90 14.21 -1.19
CA VAL A 147 -12.71 13.42 -1.51
C VAL A 147 -13.18 12.11 -2.12
N SER A 148 -12.72 11.78 -3.30
CA SER A 148 -13.02 10.51 -3.96
C SER A 148 -12.14 9.37 -3.44
N ARG A 149 -12.44 8.14 -3.83
CA ARG A 149 -11.60 7.00 -3.47
C ARG A 149 -10.26 7.04 -4.21
N GLU A 150 -10.24 7.56 -5.42
CA GLU A 150 -9.03 7.80 -6.22
C GLU A 150 -8.13 8.85 -5.55
N ASP A 151 -8.71 9.95 -5.05
CA ASP A 151 -7.94 10.97 -4.30
C ASP A 151 -7.27 10.37 -3.06
N LEU A 152 -7.94 9.44 -2.37
CA LEU A 152 -7.36 8.74 -1.22
C LEU A 152 -6.21 7.80 -1.62
N VAL A 153 -6.30 7.16 -2.78
CA VAL A 153 -5.20 6.33 -3.31
C VAL A 153 -3.99 7.21 -3.62
N ASP A 154 -4.21 8.34 -4.29
CA ASP A 154 -3.13 9.26 -4.63
C ASP A 154 -2.46 9.82 -3.36
N GLU A 155 -3.26 10.22 -2.36
CA GLU A 155 -2.77 10.67 -1.06
C GLU A 155 -1.92 9.60 -0.36
N ALA A 156 -2.41 8.34 -0.33
CA ALA A 156 -1.68 7.25 0.27
C ALA A 156 -0.38 6.92 -0.49
N CYS A 157 -0.36 7.06 -1.81
CA CYS A 157 0.86 6.91 -2.60
C CYS A 157 1.89 8.01 -2.30
N ILE A 158 1.46 9.26 -2.17
CA ILE A 158 2.33 10.37 -1.73
C ILE A 158 2.84 10.08 -0.32
N ALA A 159 1.99 9.66 0.61
CA ALA A 159 2.40 9.31 1.97
C ALA A 159 3.49 8.22 2.01
N VAL A 160 3.41 7.21 1.13
CA VAL A 160 4.47 6.19 1.02
C VAL A 160 5.77 6.78 0.46
N GLN A 161 5.71 7.70 -0.48
CA GLN A 161 6.88 8.41 -1.00
C GLN A 161 7.55 9.24 0.10
N ASP A 162 6.76 9.95 0.88
CA ASP A 162 7.18 10.77 2.02
C ASP A 162 7.85 9.90 3.10
N LEU A 163 7.21 8.81 3.50
CA LEU A 163 7.79 7.83 4.42
C LEU A 163 9.11 7.23 3.90
N ARG A 164 9.23 7.02 2.59
CA ARG A 164 10.48 6.56 1.98
C ARG A 164 11.59 7.58 2.11
N CYS A 165 11.29 8.87 1.88
CA CYS A 165 12.26 9.96 2.06
C CYS A 165 12.70 10.07 3.53
N TYR A 166 11.74 10.05 4.46
CA TYR A 166 12.02 10.03 5.90
C TYR A 166 12.98 8.92 6.29
N TRP A 167 12.76 7.71 5.81
CA TRP A 167 13.60 6.57 6.13
C TRP A 167 15.02 6.68 5.57
N VAL A 168 15.18 7.24 4.39
CA VAL A 168 16.51 7.45 3.82
C VAL A 168 17.33 8.40 4.69
N ASP A 169 16.68 9.41 5.25
CA ASP A 169 17.35 10.40 6.08
C ASP A 169 17.62 9.89 7.51
N HIS A 170 16.72 9.07 8.06
CA HIS A 170 16.76 8.67 9.47
C HIS A 170 17.18 7.21 9.70
N ALA A 171 17.21 6.38 8.65
CA ALA A 171 17.67 5.01 8.80
C ALA A 171 19.10 4.95 9.33
N PRO A 172 19.37 4.14 10.36
CA PRO A 172 20.73 3.95 10.83
C PRO A 172 21.58 3.48 9.65
N ARG A 173 22.61 4.23 9.30
CA ARG A 173 23.54 3.87 8.24
C ARG A 173 24.19 2.56 8.65
N HIS A 174 23.64 1.45 8.21
CA HIS A 174 24.20 0.14 8.46
C HIS A 174 25.63 0.15 7.90
N ALA A 175 26.60 0.03 8.81
CA ALA A 175 27.97 -0.20 8.40
C ALA A 175 27.99 -1.44 7.48
N PRO A 176 28.71 -1.42 6.34
CA PRO A 176 28.71 -2.54 5.42
C PRO A 176 29.10 -3.80 6.20
N ARG A 177 28.21 -4.81 6.17
CA ARG A 177 28.52 -6.14 6.75
C ARG A 177 29.78 -6.64 6.05
N ARG A 178 30.89 -6.71 6.80
CA ARG A 178 32.16 -7.26 6.35
C ARG A 178 32.05 -8.78 6.12
#